data_2ba4ecc90389feb203917b878961df46
#
_entry.id   2ba4ecc90389feb203917b878961df46
#
_cell.length_a   1.000
_cell.length_b   1.000
_cell.length_c   1.000
_cell.angle_alpha   90.00
_cell.angle_beta   90.00
_cell.angle_gamma   90.00
#
_symmetry.space_group_name_H-M   'P 1'
#
loop_
_entity.id
_entity.type
_entity.pdbx_description
1 polymer ?
#
loop_
_entity_poly.entity_id
_entity_poly.type
_entity_poly.pdbx_seq_one_letter_code
_entity_poly.pdbx_strand_id
1 'polypeptide(L)'
;IVIQPWDASLLKEIEKEILKAEIGINPNNDGKVIRLAFPELNEERRKELVKEIKKISEDSKVSIRSIRRDGIDEARKLQKDNQMTEDELKSCEEQIQKITDSKIAEIDKILSEKEKEIMNV
;
A
#
# COMPACT_ATOMS: atom_id res chain seq x y z
N ILE A 1 -18.45 9.73 5.69
CA ILE A 1 -18.55 9.06 4.38
C ILE A 1 -19.90 8.40 4.26
N VAL A 2 -20.54 8.58 3.11
CA VAL A 2 -21.81 7.96 2.77
C VAL A 2 -21.61 7.06 1.56
N ILE A 3 -22.04 5.80 1.67
CA ILE A 3 -21.99 4.82 0.59
C ILE A 3 -23.41 4.55 0.14
N GLN A 4 -23.71 4.87 -1.13
CA GLN A 4 -25.01 4.61 -1.74
C GLN A 4 -24.82 3.65 -2.93
N PRO A 5 -25.19 2.36 -2.79
CA PRO A 5 -25.09 1.41 -3.89
C PRO A 5 -26.20 1.63 -4.92
N TRP A 6 -25.98 1.19 -6.13
CA TRP A 6 -27.00 1.20 -7.20
C TRP A 6 -28.17 0.25 -6.90
N ASP A 7 -27.88 -0.83 -6.18
CA ASP A 7 -28.87 -1.83 -5.77
C ASP A 7 -28.89 -1.93 -4.24
N ALA A 8 -30.03 -1.62 -3.65
CA ALA A 8 -30.21 -1.67 -2.21
C ALA A 8 -30.00 -3.08 -1.59
N SER A 9 -30.13 -4.13 -2.39
CA SER A 9 -29.87 -5.50 -1.95
C SER A 9 -28.41 -5.73 -1.53
N LEU A 10 -27.47 -4.92 -2.05
CA LEU A 10 -26.05 -5.00 -1.75
C LEU A 10 -25.67 -4.36 -0.40
N LEU A 11 -26.56 -3.58 0.22
CA LEU A 11 -26.25 -2.87 1.47
C LEU A 11 -25.76 -3.80 2.58
N LYS A 12 -26.41 -4.92 2.77
CA LYS A 12 -26.04 -5.90 3.82
C LYS A 12 -24.69 -6.54 3.56
N GLU A 13 -24.37 -6.83 2.30
CA GLU A 13 -23.08 -7.39 1.91
C GLU A 13 -21.96 -6.39 2.11
N ILE A 14 -22.17 -5.14 1.69
CA ILE A 14 -21.22 -4.05 1.89
C ILE A 14 -20.96 -3.82 3.37
N GLU A 15 -22.01 -3.74 4.19
CA GLU A 15 -21.89 -3.61 5.64
C GLU A 15 -21.07 -4.73 6.27
N LYS A 16 -21.33 -5.97 5.85
CA LYS A 16 -20.60 -7.15 6.32
C LYS A 16 -19.11 -7.10 5.96
N GLU A 17 -18.78 -6.72 4.73
CA GLU A 17 -17.40 -6.60 4.29
C GLU A 17 -16.66 -5.44 5.00
N ILE A 18 -17.33 -4.34 5.28
CA ILE A 18 -16.76 -3.24 6.07
C ILE A 18 -16.44 -3.70 7.49
N LEU A 19 -17.34 -4.47 8.12
CA LEU A 19 -17.10 -5.03 9.46
C LEU A 19 -15.93 -6.01 9.48
N LYS A 20 -15.79 -6.84 8.44
CA LYS A 20 -14.67 -7.77 8.30
C LYS A 20 -13.34 -7.07 8.10
N ALA A 21 -13.34 -5.91 7.48
CA ALA A 21 -12.12 -5.14 7.22
C ALA A 21 -11.49 -4.53 8.49
N GLU A 22 -12.19 -4.58 9.61
CA GLU A 22 -11.71 -4.10 10.93
C GLU A 22 -11.11 -2.69 10.89
N ILE A 23 -11.77 -1.78 10.17
CA ILE A 23 -11.29 -0.39 10.03
C ILE A 23 -11.50 0.47 11.28
N GLY A 24 -12.06 -0.10 12.35
CA GLY A 24 -12.31 0.59 13.62
C GLY A 24 -13.54 1.51 13.61
N ILE A 25 -14.38 1.41 12.59
CA ILE A 25 -15.59 2.22 12.43
C ILE A 25 -16.76 1.30 12.17
N ASN A 26 -17.85 1.48 12.92
CA ASN A 26 -19.06 0.72 12.72
C ASN A 26 -19.94 1.37 11.65
N PRO A 27 -20.30 0.65 10.57
CA PRO A 27 -21.22 1.18 9.58
C PRO A 27 -22.64 1.30 10.13
N ASN A 28 -23.33 2.37 9.75
CA ASN A 28 -24.74 2.56 10.04
C ASN A 28 -25.55 2.46 8.74
N ASN A 29 -26.38 1.42 8.64
CA ASN A 29 -27.23 1.15 7.49
C ASN A 29 -28.66 1.60 7.78
N ASP A 30 -29.15 2.59 7.04
CA ASP A 30 -30.51 3.11 7.16
C ASP A 30 -31.51 2.51 6.13
N GLY A 31 -31.09 1.49 5.40
CA GLY A 31 -31.89 0.84 4.34
C GLY A 31 -31.76 1.48 2.96
N LYS A 32 -31.07 2.61 2.83
CA LYS A 32 -30.81 3.31 1.58
C LYS A 32 -29.32 3.54 1.35
N VAL A 33 -28.61 3.92 2.40
CA VAL A 33 -27.19 4.23 2.38
C VAL A 33 -26.51 3.66 3.62
N ILE A 34 -25.20 3.47 3.53
CA ILE A 34 -24.35 3.15 4.67
C ILE A 34 -23.57 4.41 5.03
N ARG A 35 -23.68 4.83 6.28
CA ARG A 35 -22.93 5.98 6.82
C ARG A 35 -21.78 5.50 7.69
N LEU A 36 -20.62 6.04 7.43
CA LEU A 36 -19.41 5.83 8.22
C LEU A 36 -19.05 7.13 8.93
N ALA A 37 -19.26 7.17 10.25
CA ALA A 37 -18.88 8.30 11.08
C ALA A 37 -17.44 8.09 11.56
N PHE A 38 -16.54 9.00 11.17
CA PHE A 38 -15.16 9.00 11.62
C PHE A 38 -15.05 9.79 12.92
N PRO A 39 -14.60 9.17 14.03
CA PRO A 39 -14.35 9.91 15.25
C PRO A 39 -13.21 10.92 15.05
N GLU A 40 -13.22 12.00 15.81
CA GLU A 40 -12.10 12.93 15.83
C GLU A 40 -10.81 12.22 16.27
N LEU A 41 -9.71 12.54 15.60
CA LEU A 41 -8.42 11.99 15.93
C LEU A 41 -7.90 12.60 17.24
N ASN A 42 -7.72 11.78 18.27
CA ASN A 42 -6.99 12.16 19.47
C ASN A 42 -5.48 11.82 19.30
N GLU A 43 -4.65 12.26 20.22
CA GLU A 43 -3.21 12.03 20.17
C GLU A 43 -2.84 10.54 20.19
N GLU A 44 -3.55 9.75 20.95
CA GLU A 44 -3.35 8.30 21.04
C GLU A 44 -3.67 7.61 19.70
N ARG A 45 -4.79 7.93 19.08
CA ARG A 45 -5.18 7.39 17.78
C ARG A 45 -4.21 7.81 16.67
N ARG A 46 -3.70 9.03 16.72
CA ARG A 46 -2.67 9.52 15.79
C ARG A 46 -1.39 8.68 15.88
N LYS A 47 -0.95 8.38 17.09
CA LYS A 47 0.24 7.52 17.31
C LYS A 47 0.03 6.11 16.76
N GLU A 48 -1.15 5.54 16.96
CA GLU A 48 -1.51 4.24 16.39
C GLU A 48 -1.48 4.26 14.86
N LEU A 49 -2.08 5.27 14.24
CA LEU A 49 -2.08 5.44 12.80
C LEU A 49 -0.67 5.58 12.23
N VAL A 50 0.19 6.33 12.89
CA VAL A 50 1.60 6.47 12.49
C VAL A 50 2.31 5.12 12.52
N LYS A 51 2.08 4.29 13.54
CA LYS A 51 2.62 2.92 13.60
C LYS A 51 2.12 2.06 12.44
N GLU A 52 0.83 2.13 12.15
CA GLU A 52 0.21 1.37 11.05
C GLU A 52 0.82 1.75 9.70
N ILE A 53 0.96 3.04 9.40
CA ILE A 53 1.53 3.48 8.13
C ILE A 53 3.02 3.17 8.00
N LYS A 54 3.78 3.19 9.10
CA LYS A 54 5.17 2.74 9.11
C LYS A 54 5.29 1.26 8.77
N LYS A 55 4.42 0.43 9.33
CA LYS A 55 4.36 -1.00 9.01
C LYS A 55 4.02 -1.23 7.55
N ILE A 56 3.00 -0.57 7.02
CA ILE A 56 2.61 -0.66 5.61
C ILE A 56 3.78 -0.25 4.71
N SER A 57 4.49 0.81 5.06
CA SER A 57 5.67 1.28 4.33
C SER A 57 6.79 0.24 4.29
N GLU A 58 7.11 -0.38 5.42
CA GLU A 58 8.13 -1.42 5.48
C GLU A 58 7.73 -2.66 4.68
N ASP A 59 6.48 -3.11 4.77
CA ASP A 59 5.96 -4.23 4.00
C ASP A 59 6.03 -3.94 2.49
N SER A 60 5.73 -2.71 2.09
CA SER A 60 5.84 -2.27 0.69
C SER A 60 7.29 -2.31 0.20
N LYS A 61 8.24 -1.85 1.00
CA LYS A 61 9.67 -1.90 0.68
C LYS A 61 10.18 -3.33 0.56
N VAL A 62 9.73 -4.22 1.44
CA VAL A 62 10.06 -5.67 1.36
C VAL A 62 9.56 -6.25 0.04
N SER A 63 8.35 -5.91 -0.37
CA SER A 63 7.78 -6.36 -1.66
C SER A 63 8.61 -5.86 -2.84
N ILE A 64 9.01 -4.59 -2.84
CA ILE A 64 9.85 -4.01 -3.89
C ILE A 64 11.21 -4.71 -3.96
N ARG A 65 11.84 -4.98 -2.83
CA ARG A 65 13.12 -5.71 -2.78
C ARG A 65 12.99 -7.14 -3.31
N SER A 66 11.87 -7.79 -3.02
CA SER A 66 11.57 -9.14 -3.55
C SER A 66 11.45 -9.11 -5.07
N ILE A 67 10.70 -8.17 -5.62
CA ILE A 67 10.53 -7.97 -7.06
C ILE A 67 11.90 -7.68 -7.72
N ARG A 68 12.72 -6.83 -7.10
CA ARG A 68 14.08 -6.56 -7.58
C ARG A 68 14.91 -7.84 -7.69
N ARG A 69 14.86 -8.67 -6.65
CA ARG A 69 15.60 -9.95 -6.62
C ARG A 69 15.14 -10.85 -7.76
N ASP A 70 13.84 -10.99 -7.93
CA ASP A 70 13.27 -11.81 -9.00
C ASP A 70 13.68 -11.29 -10.38
N GLY A 71 13.66 -9.99 -10.59
CA GLY A 71 14.10 -9.37 -11.84
C GLY A 71 15.58 -9.61 -12.15
N ILE A 72 16.44 -9.51 -11.15
CA ILE A 72 17.88 -9.78 -11.30
C ILE A 72 18.12 -11.26 -11.60
N ASP A 73 17.42 -12.15 -10.90
CA ASP A 73 17.54 -13.60 -11.14
C ASP A 73 17.08 -13.97 -12.56
N GLU A 74 16.02 -13.38 -13.05
CA GLU A 74 15.55 -13.53 -14.43
C GLU A 74 16.60 -13.06 -15.45
N ALA A 75 17.17 -11.88 -15.23
CA ALA A 75 18.24 -11.35 -16.11
C ALA A 75 19.48 -12.24 -16.12
N ARG A 76 19.89 -12.76 -14.98
CA ARG A 76 21.02 -13.70 -14.88
C ARG A 76 20.74 -15.00 -15.62
N LYS A 77 19.50 -15.49 -15.56
CA LYS A 77 19.09 -16.67 -16.31
C LYS A 77 19.17 -16.45 -17.81
N LEU A 78 18.71 -15.30 -18.31
CA LEU A 78 18.82 -14.93 -19.72
C LEU A 78 20.29 -14.89 -20.19
N GLN A 79 21.17 -14.38 -19.36
CA GLN A 79 22.61 -14.35 -19.69
C GLN A 79 23.22 -15.77 -19.75
N LYS A 80 22.86 -16.66 -18.83
CA LYS A 80 23.29 -18.06 -18.84
C LYS A 80 22.80 -18.80 -20.08
N ASP A 81 21.59 -18.49 -20.54
CA ASP A 81 21.00 -19.07 -21.75
C ASP A 81 21.51 -18.41 -23.05
N ASN A 82 22.50 -17.57 -22.96
CA ASN A 82 23.11 -16.81 -24.09
C ASN A 82 22.12 -15.88 -24.82
N GLN A 83 21.04 -15.48 -24.17
CA GLN A 83 20.08 -14.51 -24.70
C GLN A 83 20.43 -13.06 -24.34
N MET A 84 21.45 -12.89 -23.51
CA MET A 84 21.94 -11.60 -23.02
C MET A 84 23.46 -11.69 -22.83
N THR A 85 24.18 -10.65 -23.20
CA THR A 85 25.62 -10.54 -22.96
C THR A 85 25.90 -10.18 -21.50
N GLU A 86 27.15 -10.37 -21.04
CA GLU A 86 27.58 -9.97 -19.71
C GLU A 86 27.44 -8.45 -19.48
N ASP A 87 27.77 -7.64 -20.51
CA ASP A 87 27.62 -6.19 -20.44
C ASP A 87 26.15 -5.75 -20.38
N GLU A 88 25.28 -6.41 -21.13
CA GLU A 88 23.84 -6.20 -21.06
C GLU A 88 23.27 -6.58 -19.69
N LEU A 89 23.73 -7.70 -19.12
CA LEU A 89 23.35 -8.12 -17.77
C LEU A 89 23.74 -7.06 -16.73
N LYS A 90 24.96 -6.56 -16.79
CA LYS A 90 25.45 -5.53 -15.87
C LYS A 90 24.61 -4.26 -15.98
N SER A 91 24.34 -3.80 -17.20
CA SER A 91 23.48 -2.65 -17.45
C SER A 91 22.05 -2.86 -16.92
N CYS A 92 21.48 -4.04 -17.12
CA CYS A 92 20.17 -4.42 -16.63
C CYS A 92 20.11 -4.41 -15.09
N GLU A 93 21.10 -4.99 -14.42
CA GLU A 93 21.20 -4.99 -12.96
C GLU A 93 21.30 -3.56 -12.40
N GLU A 94 22.08 -2.69 -13.03
CA GLU A 94 22.19 -1.28 -12.65
C GLU A 94 20.87 -0.53 -12.80
N GLN A 95 20.14 -0.75 -13.90
CA GLN A 95 18.83 -0.15 -14.14
C GLN A 95 17.78 -0.63 -13.12
N ILE A 96 17.75 -1.93 -12.84
CA ILE A 96 16.83 -2.51 -11.84
C ILE A 96 17.13 -1.91 -10.46
N GLN A 97 18.39 -1.78 -10.09
CA GLN A 97 18.78 -1.17 -8.82
C GLN A 97 18.36 0.30 -8.74
N LYS A 98 18.57 1.05 -9.81
CA LYS A 98 18.19 2.47 -9.89
C LYS A 98 16.69 2.67 -9.75
N ILE A 99 15.88 1.86 -10.44
CA ILE A 99 14.42 1.91 -10.34
C ILE A 99 13.99 1.56 -8.91
N THR A 100 14.58 0.53 -8.32
CA THR A 100 14.30 0.10 -6.94
C THR A 100 14.58 1.22 -5.94
N ASP A 101 15.73 1.86 -6.03
CA ASP A 101 16.11 2.97 -5.14
C ASP A 101 15.16 4.15 -5.28
N SER A 102 14.77 4.47 -6.50
CA SER A 102 13.79 5.52 -6.80
C SER A 102 12.42 5.23 -6.17
N LYS A 103 11.93 4.01 -6.29
CA LYS A 103 10.63 3.62 -5.73
C LYS A 103 10.64 3.56 -4.20
N ILE A 104 11.73 3.12 -3.59
CA ILE A 104 11.90 3.17 -2.14
C ILE A 104 11.91 4.61 -1.63
N ALA A 105 12.61 5.51 -2.33
CA ALA A 105 12.62 6.94 -2.00
C ALA A 105 11.22 7.57 -2.11
N GLU A 106 10.42 7.19 -3.11
CA GLU A 106 9.03 7.62 -3.22
C GLU A 106 8.18 7.16 -2.03
N ILE A 107 8.35 5.91 -1.59
CA ILE A 107 7.65 5.38 -0.41
C ILE A 107 8.01 6.18 0.83
N ASP A 108 9.29 6.45 1.06
CA ASP A 108 9.76 7.24 2.20
C ASP A 108 9.22 8.66 2.19
N LYS A 109 9.13 9.28 1.01
CA LYS A 109 8.54 10.60 0.85
C LYS A 109 7.05 10.61 1.18
N ILE A 110 6.29 9.66 0.64
CA ILE A 110 4.86 9.51 0.91
C ILE A 110 4.61 9.27 2.40
N LEU A 111 5.41 8.40 3.03
CA LEU A 111 5.35 8.13 4.46
C LEU A 111 5.55 9.39 5.29
N SER A 112 6.60 10.16 4.99
CA SER A 112 6.92 11.40 5.70
C SER A 112 5.79 12.43 5.57
N GLU A 113 5.25 12.60 4.37
CA GLU A 113 4.13 13.51 4.12
C GLU A 113 2.87 13.07 4.87
N LYS A 114 2.58 11.77 4.88
CA LYS A 114 1.42 11.22 5.59
C LYS A 114 1.55 11.32 7.11
N GLU A 115 2.74 11.10 7.65
CA GLU A 115 3.00 11.31 9.08
C GLU A 115 2.71 12.75 9.50
N LYS A 116 3.17 13.72 8.72
CA LYS A 116 2.91 15.15 8.97
C LYS A 116 1.42 15.46 8.91
N GLU A 117 0.73 14.92 7.90
CA GLU A 117 -0.70 15.10 7.73
C GLU A 117 -1.48 14.54 8.93
N ILE A 118 -1.14 13.35 9.41
CA ILE A 118 -1.79 12.73 10.57
C ILE A 118 -1.54 13.54 11.85
N MET A 119 -0.33 14.02 12.05
CA MET A 119 0.04 14.74 13.26
C MET A 119 -0.45 16.19 13.31
N ASN A 120 -0.76 16.78 12.16
CA ASN A 120 -1.18 18.19 12.06
C ASN A 120 -2.68 18.40 11.88
N VAL A 121 -3.46 17.36 11.83
CA VAL A 121 -4.93 17.44 11.68
C VAL A 121 -5.63 17.64 13.02
#